data_b8199027aa6c39225be47ff346476631
#
_entry.id   b8199027aa6c39225be47ff346476631
#
_cell.length_a   1.000
_cell.length_b   1.000
_cell.length_c   1.000
_cell.angle_alpha   90.00
_cell.angle_beta   90.00
_cell.angle_gamma   90.00
#
_symmetry.space_group_name_H-M   'P 1'
#
loop_
_entity.id
_entity.type
_entity.pdbx_description
1 polymer ?
#
loop_
_entity_poly.entity_id
_entity_poly.type
_entity_poly.pdbx_seq_one_letter_code
_entity_poly.pdbx_strand_id
1 'polypeptide(L)'
;CGLSSSPELAKPAEPVAELQSASPQGALVKRMAMPAPMRMQESAAMDYRSEPREQYANLPDNPVHRVAETPVSTFSVDVDTGSYANVRRFLNQGSLPPDGAVRLEEMVNYFPYHYALPTDGSPFGVTTEVAATPWNPHTQLLRIGIKASDRPVAELAPANLVFLVDVSGSMDRREGLPLVKSTLKLLVDQLREQDRVSLVVYAGESRVVLKPTSGR
;
A
#
# COMPACT_ATOMS: atom_id res chain seq x y z
N CYS A 1 -9.64 -38.86 31.72
CA CYS A 1 -8.39 -39.32 32.31
C CYS A 1 -7.28 -38.41 31.79
N GLY A 2 -6.59 -37.65 32.47
CA GLY A 2 -6.12 -37.48 33.79
C GLY A 2 -5.45 -36.12 33.90
N LEU A 3 -5.70 -35.54 34.98
CA LEU A 3 -5.13 -34.36 35.61
C LEU A 3 -3.60 -34.48 35.77
N SER A 4 -2.86 -33.40 35.68
CA SER A 4 -1.89 -33.04 36.70
C SER A 4 -1.43 -31.58 36.56
N SER A 5 -1.77 -30.85 37.55
CA SER A 5 -1.33 -29.56 38.06
C SER A 5 0.10 -29.62 38.61
N SER A 6 0.88 -28.54 38.51
CA SER A 6 1.54 -27.96 39.68
C SER A 6 2.24 -26.64 39.34
N PRO A 7 2.24 -25.66 40.26
CA PRO A 7 2.87 -24.37 40.09
C PRO A 7 4.27 -24.34 40.68
N GLU A 8 5.20 -23.59 40.08
CA GLU A 8 6.54 -23.40 40.64
C GLU A 8 6.79 -21.96 41.06
N LEU A 9 7.10 -21.91 42.29
CA LEU A 9 7.54 -20.94 43.27
C LEU A 9 8.42 -19.78 42.77
N ALA A 10 8.10 -18.62 43.34
CA ALA A 10 8.89 -17.40 43.40
C ALA A 10 10.24 -17.61 44.10
N LYS A 11 11.29 -16.94 43.60
CA LYS A 11 12.58 -16.76 44.27
C LYS A 11 12.71 -15.36 44.85
N PRO A 12 13.42 -15.24 45.99
CA PRO A 12 13.41 -14.05 46.83
C PRO A 12 14.46 -13.01 46.42
N ALA A 13 14.21 -11.79 46.88
CA ALA A 13 15.06 -10.61 46.75
C ALA A 13 16.34 -10.73 47.59
N GLU A 14 17.46 -10.22 47.10
CA GLU A 14 18.70 -9.99 47.83
C GLU A 14 18.93 -8.52 48.16
N PRO A 15 19.78 -8.23 49.16
CA PRO A 15 19.60 -7.06 50.02
C PRO A 15 20.41 -5.83 49.62
N VAL A 16 19.95 -4.71 50.14
CA VAL A 16 20.51 -3.40 50.11
C VAL A 16 21.87 -3.30 50.82
N ALA A 17 22.88 -2.79 50.21
CA ALA A 17 24.13 -2.48 50.86
C ALA A 17 24.26 -0.95 51.15
N GLU A 18 24.74 -0.74 52.31
CA GLU A 18 24.88 0.31 53.28
C GLU A 18 25.64 1.54 52.80
N LEU A 19 25.17 2.71 53.21
CA LEU A 19 25.88 3.99 53.19
C LEU A 19 27.08 3.98 54.11
N GLN A 20 28.23 4.40 53.62
CA GLN A 20 29.30 4.91 54.48
C GLN A 20 29.61 6.35 54.17
N SER A 21 29.47 7.14 55.21
CA SER A 21 29.82 8.56 55.31
C SER A 21 31.32 8.76 55.50
N ALA A 22 31.92 9.73 54.86
CA ALA A 22 33.17 10.34 55.33
C ALA A 22 33.21 11.83 54.97
N SER A 23 33.45 12.62 56.00
CA SER A 23 33.50 14.07 56.06
C SER A 23 34.88 14.64 55.66
N PRO A 24 35.08 15.95 55.79
CA PRO A 24 35.69 16.77 54.76
C PRO A 24 37.09 17.27 55.13
N GLN A 25 37.91 17.65 54.16
CA GLN A 25 38.98 18.66 54.34
C GLN A 25 39.61 19.10 53.02
N GLY A 26 39.81 20.41 52.91
CA GLY A 26 40.83 20.95 52.02
C GLY A 26 40.31 21.95 50.99
N ALA A 27 40.09 23.17 51.39
CA ALA A 27 39.94 24.31 50.51
C ALA A 27 41.21 24.58 49.71
N LEU A 28 41.17 24.44 48.38
CA LEU A 28 42.17 25.03 47.50
C LEU A 28 41.45 25.85 46.44
N VAL A 29 41.59 27.14 46.57
CA VAL A 29 41.09 28.12 45.60
C VAL A 29 41.82 27.90 44.28
N LYS A 30 41.11 27.40 43.28
CA LYS A 30 41.61 27.27 41.93
C LYS A 30 40.89 28.28 41.03
N ARG A 31 41.67 29.14 40.43
CA ARG A 31 41.32 30.20 39.49
C ARG A 31 40.28 29.71 38.50
N MET A 32 39.19 30.49 38.37
CA MET A 32 38.21 30.35 37.30
C MET A 32 38.88 30.64 35.95
N ALA A 33 39.08 29.61 35.14
CA ALA A 33 39.35 29.76 33.72
C ALA A 33 38.00 29.97 33.01
N MET A 34 37.90 31.05 32.23
CA MET A 34 36.76 31.32 31.38
C MET A 34 36.53 30.13 30.42
N PRO A 35 35.27 29.66 30.25
CA PRO A 35 35.01 28.67 29.26
C PRO A 35 35.22 29.25 27.86
N ALA A 36 35.97 28.54 27.02
CA ALA A 36 36.10 28.82 25.62
C ALA A 36 34.73 28.77 24.92
N PRO A 37 34.50 29.58 23.87
CA PRO A 37 33.23 29.53 23.16
C PRO A 37 33.01 28.12 22.60
N MET A 38 31.93 27.51 23.02
CA MET A 38 31.40 26.28 22.40
C MET A 38 31.22 26.56 20.92
N ARG A 39 32.04 25.95 20.07
CA ARG A 39 31.69 25.78 18.67
C ARG A 39 30.36 25.03 18.65
N MET A 40 29.33 25.71 18.20
CA MET A 40 28.09 25.03 17.73
C MET A 40 28.56 24.03 16.67
N GLN A 41 28.56 22.74 17.03
CA GLN A 41 28.55 21.71 16.04
C GLN A 41 27.24 21.94 15.26
N GLU A 42 27.41 22.41 14.01
CA GLU A 42 26.38 22.24 13.03
C GLU A 42 25.93 20.78 13.12
N SER A 43 24.72 20.58 13.66
CA SER A 43 24.04 19.32 13.58
C SER A 43 23.92 19.05 12.08
N ALA A 44 24.76 18.14 11.58
CA ALA A 44 24.53 17.55 10.27
C ALA A 44 23.06 17.12 10.27
N ALA A 45 22.24 17.83 9.50
CA ALA A 45 20.90 17.40 9.19
C ALA A 45 21.09 15.98 8.67
N MET A 46 20.73 14.99 9.49
CA MET A 46 20.59 13.63 9.00
C MET A 46 19.59 13.74 7.87
N ASP A 47 20.11 13.69 6.65
CA ASP A 47 19.33 13.49 5.45
C ASP A 47 18.61 12.14 5.66
N TYR A 48 17.43 12.21 6.25
CA TYR A 48 16.55 11.07 6.44
C TYR A 48 15.99 10.73 5.05
N ARG A 49 16.88 10.23 4.20
CA ARG A 49 16.45 9.51 3.01
C ARG A 49 15.67 8.32 3.54
N SER A 50 14.37 8.48 3.58
CA SER A 50 13.47 7.36 3.78
C SER A 50 13.83 6.33 2.71
N GLU A 51 14.52 5.26 3.12
CA GLU A 51 14.73 4.13 2.22
C GLU A 51 13.38 3.72 1.65
N PRO A 52 13.28 3.48 0.35
CA PRO A 52 12.03 3.08 -0.27
C PRO A 52 11.60 1.76 0.37
N ARG A 53 10.60 1.81 1.26
CA ARG A 53 10.02 0.63 1.92
C ARG A 53 9.09 -0.14 1.00
N GLU A 54 8.90 0.37 -0.20
CA GLU A 54 8.03 -0.24 -1.20
C GLU A 54 8.76 -1.39 -1.86
N GLN A 55 8.14 -2.56 -1.86
CA GLN A 55 8.67 -3.76 -2.48
C GLN A 55 7.85 -4.07 -3.73
N TYR A 56 8.55 -4.26 -4.85
CA TYR A 56 7.96 -4.63 -6.11
C TYR A 56 8.48 -6.01 -6.51
N ALA A 57 7.56 -6.90 -6.89
CA ALA A 57 7.93 -8.21 -7.41
C ALA A 57 8.58 -8.03 -8.79
N ASN A 58 9.78 -8.56 -8.94
CA ASN A 58 10.41 -8.63 -10.26
C ASN A 58 9.86 -9.89 -10.97
N LEU A 59 9.02 -9.67 -11.97
CA LEU A 59 8.43 -10.75 -12.76
C LEU A 59 9.30 -10.99 -13.99
N PRO A 60 9.62 -12.24 -14.32
CA PRO A 60 10.37 -12.55 -15.54
C PRO A 60 9.53 -12.24 -16.77
N ASP A 61 10.17 -11.78 -17.83
CA ASP A 61 9.53 -11.59 -19.12
C ASP A 61 9.02 -12.92 -19.71
N ASN A 62 7.90 -12.87 -20.40
CA ASN A 62 7.38 -14.04 -21.09
C ASN A 62 8.28 -14.41 -22.28
N PRO A 63 8.59 -15.71 -22.49
CA PRO A 63 9.40 -16.13 -23.60
C PRO A 63 8.66 -15.95 -24.95
N VAL A 64 9.44 -15.74 -26.01
CA VAL A 64 8.91 -15.75 -27.36
C VAL A 64 8.71 -17.20 -27.83
N HIS A 65 7.49 -17.51 -28.26
CA HIS A 65 7.11 -18.83 -28.76
C HIS A 65 7.02 -18.84 -30.29
N ARG A 66 7.39 -19.97 -30.90
CA ARG A 66 7.15 -20.22 -32.31
C ARG A 66 5.75 -20.79 -32.49
N VAL A 67 4.95 -20.18 -33.36
CA VAL A 67 3.56 -20.61 -33.62
C VAL A 67 3.50 -22.06 -34.11
N ALA A 68 4.51 -22.51 -34.88
CA ALA A 68 4.57 -23.90 -35.36
C ALA A 68 4.72 -24.94 -34.22
N GLU A 69 5.32 -24.52 -33.08
CA GLU A 69 5.58 -25.39 -31.93
C GLU A 69 4.50 -25.19 -30.85
N THR A 70 4.03 -23.96 -30.71
CA THR A 70 3.06 -23.58 -29.69
C THR A 70 1.97 -22.69 -30.32
N PRO A 71 0.98 -23.28 -31.02
CA PRO A 71 -0.02 -22.51 -31.78
C PRO A 71 -1.06 -21.79 -30.92
N VAL A 72 -1.11 -22.06 -29.61
CA VAL A 72 -2.06 -21.46 -28.68
C VAL A 72 -1.31 -20.63 -27.63
N SER A 73 -1.71 -19.39 -27.49
CA SER A 73 -1.27 -18.51 -26.40
C SER A 73 -2.36 -18.40 -25.34
N THR A 74 -1.97 -18.51 -24.08
CA THR A 74 -2.86 -18.31 -22.92
C THR A 74 -2.37 -17.12 -22.11
N PHE A 75 -3.30 -16.33 -21.57
CA PHE A 75 -2.99 -15.21 -20.69
C PHE A 75 -4.07 -15.07 -19.62
N SER A 76 -3.69 -14.54 -18.47
CA SER A 76 -4.64 -14.15 -17.44
C SER A 76 -5.21 -12.77 -17.75
N VAL A 77 -6.48 -12.56 -17.42
CA VAL A 77 -7.09 -11.23 -17.48
C VAL A 77 -6.62 -10.44 -16.26
N ASP A 78 -5.96 -9.32 -16.50
CA ASP A 78 -5.60 -8.35 -15.49
C ASP A 78 -6.44 -7.08 -15.70
N VAL A 79 -7.01 -6.56 -14.62
CA VAL A 79 -7.82 -5.33 -14.60
C VAL A 79 -7.24 -4.26 -13.70
N ASP A 80 -6.09 -4.52 -13.07
CA ASP A 80 -5.43 -3.58 -12.20
C ASP A 80 -4.90 -2.36 -12.97
N THR A 81 -4.83 -1.21 -12.30
CA THR A 81 -4.46 0.08 -12.90
C THR A 81 -3.42 0.85 -12.07
N GLY A 82 -2.94 0.26 -10.97
CA GLY A 82 -2.13 0.94 -9.97
C GLY A 82 -0.77 1.42 -10.47
N SER A 83 -0.14 0.67 -11.39
CA SER A 83 1.20 0.96 -11.87
C SER A 83 1.32 2.35 -12.51
N TYR A 84 0.34 2.77 -13.32
CA TYR A 84 0.39 4.09 -13.96
C TYR A 84 0.40 5.25 -12.95
N ALA A 85 -0.45 5.18 -11.93
CA ALA A 85 -0.49 6.19 -10.87
C ALA A 85 0.82 6.22 -10.07
N ASN A 86 1.41 5.04 -9.85
CA ASN A 86 2.66 4.88 -9.13
C ASN A 86 3.85 5.42 -9.92
N VAL A 87 3.95 5.11 -11.21
CA VAL A 87 4.96 5.67 -12.12
C VAL A 87 4.89 7.20 -12.13
N ARG A 88 3.68 7.77 -12.27
CA ARG A 88 3.48 9.23 -12.19
C ARG A 88 3.98 9.82 -10.87
N ARG A 89 3.76 9.15 -9.77
CA ARG A 89 4.24 9.59 -8.45
C ARG A 89 5.76 9.70 -8.42
N PHE A 90 6.49 8.66 -8.86
CA PHE A 90 7.94 8.67 -8.95
C PHE A 90 8.46 9.83 -9.82
N LEU A 91 7.89 9.98 -11.01
CA LEU A 91 8.28 11.05 -11.94
C LEU A 91 8.02 12.44 -11.35
N ASN A 92 6.89 12.64 -10.67
CA ASN A 92 6.58 13.92 -10.00
C ASN A 92 7.52 14.21 -8.82
N GLN A 93 8.14 13.19 -8.25
CA GLN A 93 9.16 13.31 -7.21
C GLN A 93 10.58 13.47 -7.78
N GLY A 94 10.73 13.52 -9.11
CA GLY A 94 12.02 13.65 -9.81
C GLY A 94 12.87 12.37 -9.80
N SER A 95 12.25 11.20 -9.56
CA SER A 95 12.92 9.90 -9.53
C SER A 95 12.34 8.96 -10.59
N LEU A 96 13.17 8.02 -11.07
CA LEU A 96 12.69 6.94 -11.92
C LEU A 96 12.05 5.85 -11.06
N PRO A 97 10.95 5.24 -11.54
CA PRO A 97 10.38 4.09 -10.86
C PRO A 97 11.33 2.89 -10.95
N PRO A 98 11.39 2.01 -9.94
CA PRO A 98 12.07 0.72 -10.07
C PRO A 98 11.36 -0.17 -11.11
N ASP A 99 12.10 -1.06 -11.77
CA ASP A 99 11.59 -1.89 -12.86
C ASP A 99 10.31 -2.66 -12.49
N GLY A 100 10.26 -3.26 -11.31
CA GLY A 100 9.08 -3.99 -10.83
C GLY A 100 7.84 -3.13 -10.55
N ALA A 101 7.98 -1.78 -10.52
CA ALA A 101 6.84 -0.86 -10.38
C ALA A 101 6.19 -0.54 -11.74
N VAL A 102 6.86 -0.87 -12.86
CA VAL A 102 6.39 -0.61 -14.21
C VAL A 102 5.75 -1.87 -14.76
N ARG A 103 4.43 -1.98 -14.63
CA ARG A 103 3.63 -3.08 -15.14
C ARG A 103 2.85 -2.61 -16.35
N LEU A 104 3.25 -3.10 -17.52
CA LEU A 104 2.73 -2.62 -18.79
C LEU A 104 1.22 -2.85 -18.92
N GLU A 105 0.74 -4.02 -18.51
CA GLU A 105 -0.66 -4.41 -18.49
C GLU A 105 -1.51 -3.43 -17.67
N GLU A 106 -1.06 -3.05 -16.48
CA GLU A 106 -1.75 -2.09 -15.63
C GLU A 106 -1.73 -0.66 -16.20
N MET A 107 -0.62 -0.31 -16.86
CA MET A 107 -0.52 0.98 -17.55
C MET A 107 -1.49 1.08 -18.72
N VAL A 108 -1.66 0.00 -19.49
CA VAL A 108 -2.63 -0.07 -20.59
C VAL A 108 -4.05 0.00 -20.04
N ASN A 109 -4.38 -0.75 -18.98
CA ASN A 109 -5.70 -0.79 -18.38
C ASN A 109 -6.13 0.51 -17.69
N TYR A 110 -5.18 1.40 -17.37
CA TYR A 110 -5.48 2.69 -16.74
C TYR A 110 -6.38 3.60 -17.58
N PHE A 111 -6.30 3.50 -18.90
CA PHE A 111 -7.03 4.38 -19.82
C PHE A 111 -8.42 3.80 -20.12
N PRO A 112 -9.46 4.66 -20.19
CA PRO A 112 -10.79 4.23 -20.56
C PRO A 112 -10.85 3.86 -22.04
N TYR A 113 -11.33 2.66 -22.34
CA TYR A 113 -11.61 2.20 -23.69
C TYR A 113 -13.12 2.04 -23.89
N HIS A 114 -13.64 2.52 -24.99
CA HIS A 114 -15.07 2.45 -25.32
C HIS A 114 -15.39 1.15 -26.07
N TYR A 115 -15.17 0.02 -25.43
CA TYR A 115 -15.55 -1.28 -25.98
C TYR A 115 -17.07 -1.45 -26.00
N ALA A 116 -17.59 -2.10 -27.04
CA ALA A 116 -19.00 -2.43 -27.11
C ALA A 116 -19.40 -3.41 -25.99
N LEU A 117 -20.57 -3.18 -25.43
CA LEU A 117 -21.17 -4.13 -24.48
C LEU A 117 -21.64 -5.38 -25.24
N PRO A 118 -21.65 -6.55 -24.58
CA PRO A 118 -22.27 -7.73 -25.18
C PRO A 118 -23.76 -7.50 -25.41
N THR A 119 -24.25 -7.86 -26.60
CA THR A 119 -25.65 -7.69 -26.99
C THR A 119 -26.45 -8.98 -27.01
N ASP A 120 -25.78 -10.11 -26.83
CA ASP A 120 -26.30 -11.48 -26.91
C ASP A 120 -26.65 -12.11 -25.56
N GLY A 121 -26.60 -11.30 -24.48
CA GLY A 121 -26.79 -11.79 -23.11
C GLY A 121 -25.55 -12.47 -22.49
N SER A 122 -24.44 -12.48 -23.19
CA SER A 122 -23.17 -12.98 -22.66
C SER A 122 -22.69 -12.13 -21.48
N PRO A 123 -21.98 -12.69 -20.49
CA PRO A 123 -21.47 -11.94 -19.36
C PRO A 123 -20.35 -10.98 -19.73
N PHE A 124 -19.72 -11.16 -20.91
CA PHE A 124 -18.68 -10.27 -21.44
C PHE A 124 -18.65 -10.31 -22.96
N GLY A 125 -18.24 -9.19 -23.57
CA GLY A 125 -17.93 -9.07 -24.98
C GLY A 125 -16.42 -9.05 -25.20
N VAL A 126 -15.96 -9.57 -26.36
CA VAL A 126 -14.57 -9.57 -26.78
C VAL A 126 -14.45 -8.78 -28.08
N THR A 127 -13.52 -7.84 -28.10
CA THR A 127 -13.15 -7.07 -29.30
C THR A 127 -11.68 -7.34 -29.63
N THR A 128 -11.37 -7.67 -30.86
CA THR A 128 -10.00 -7.90 -31.33
C THR A 128 -9.66 -6.96 -32.47
N GLU A 129 -8.41 -6.52 -32.49
CA GLU A 129 -7.88 -5.67 -33.55
C GLU A 129 -6.40 -5.99 -33.77
N VAL A 130 -5.98 -6.02 -35.03
CA VAL A 130 -4.58 -6.22 -35.41
C VAL A 130 -4.09 -4.98 -36.15
N ALA A 131 -2.92 -4.47 -35.76
CA ALA A 131 -2.29 -3.31 -36.37
C ALA A 131 -0.77 -3.53 -36.50
N ALA A 132 -0.15 -2.81 -37.45
CA ALA A 132 1.31 -2.78 -37.51
C ALA A 132 1.89 -2.13 -36.25
N THR A 133 2.99 -2.70 -35.74
CA THR A 133 3.68 -2.14 -34.59
C THR A 133 4.33 -0.80 -34.95
N PRO A 134 4.06 0.32 -34.26
CA PRO A 134 4.58 1.64 -34.63
C PRO A 134 6.12 1.74 -34.59
N TRP A 135 6.76 0.97 -33.72
CA TRP A 135 8.22 0.99 -33.54
C TRP A 135 8.95 -0.12 -34.30
N ASN A 136 8.24 -1.05 -34.93
CA ASN A 136 8.85 -2.13 -35.72
C ASN A 136 7.89 -2.59 -36.84
N PRO A 137 8.13 -2.20 -38.11
CA PRO A 137 7.22 -2.52 -39.22
C PRO A 137 7.15 -4.00 -39.57
N HIS A 138 8.06 -4.82 -39.04
CA HIS A 138 8.08 -6.27 -39.26
C HIS A 138 7.26 -7.05 -38.25
N THR A 139 6.61 -6.38 -37.31
CA THR A 139 5.79 -6.99 -36.28
C THR A 139 4.38 -6.43 -36.26
N GLN A 140 3.46 -7.17 -35.67
CA GLN A 140 2.07 -6.76 -35.51
C GLN A 140 1.68 -6.81 -34.03
N LEU A 141 0.79 -5.91 -33.64
CA LEU A 141 0.14 -5.90 -32.35
C LEU A 141 -1.25 -6.48 -32.49
N LEU A 142 -1.56 -7.47 -31.66
CA LEU A 142 -2.92 -7.94 -31.44
C LEU A 142 -3.46 -7.28 -30.16
N ARG A 143 -4.53 -6.47 -30.29
CA ARG A 143 -5.29 -5.95 -29.16
C ARG A 143 -6.49 -6.85 -28.89
N ILE A 144 -6.65 -7.29 -27.65
CA ILE A 144 -7.79 -8.04 -27.18
C ILE A 144 -8.45 -7.21 -26.06
N GLY A 145 -9.65 -6.69 -26.34
CA GLY A 145 -10.45 -5.95 -25.37
C GLY A 145 -11.58 -6.82 -24.85
N ILE A 146 -11.69 -6.90 -23.52
CA ILE A 146 -12.76 -7.64 -22.85
C ILE A 146 -13.60 -6.64 -22.05
N LYS A 147 -14.91 -6.62 -22.32
CA LYS A 147 -15.85 -5.75 -21.62
C LYS A 147 -16.94 -6.59 -20.98
N ALA A 148 -17.04 -6.53 -19.66
CA ALA A 148 -18.15 -7.18 -18.95
C ALA A 148 -19.48 -6.46 -19.21
N SER A 149 -20.58 -7.19 -19.10
CA SER A 149 -21.92 -6.60 -19.18
C SER A 149 -22.12 -5.62 -18.01
N ASP A 150 -22.65 -4.43 -18.32
CA ASP A 150 -23.01 -3.45 -17.29
C ASP A 150 -24.35 -3.81 -16.66
N ARG A 151 -24.42 -3.78 -15.34
CA ARG A 151 -25.69 -3.86 -14.60
C ARG A 151 -26.00 -2.49 -14.00
N PRO A 152 -27.22 -1.98 -14.19
CA PRO A 152 -27.63 -0.76 -13.51
C PRO A 152 -27.48 -0.90 -12.00
N VAL A 153 -26.94 0.14 -11.35
CA VAL A 153 -26.72 0.12 -9.89
C VAL A 153 -28.00 -0.17 -9.13
N ALA A 154 -29.14 0.26 -9.66
CA ALA A 154 -30.47 0.00 -9.06
C ALA A 154 -30.84 -1.49 -8.98
N GLU A 155 -30.30 -2.32 -9.88
CA GLU A 155 -30.53 -3.77 -9.94
C GLU A 155 -29.57 -4.59 -9.09
N LEU A 156 -28.54 -3.95 -8.55
CA LEU A 156 -27.58 -4.61 -7.67
C LEU A 156 -28.21 -4.85 -6.29
N ALA A 157 -27.94 -6.02 -5.73
CA ALA A 157 -28.30 -6.33 -4.35
C ALA A 157 -27.70 -5.27 -3.39
N PRO A 158 -28.33 -5.03 -2.22
CA PRO A 158 -27.75 -4.18 -1.19
C PRO A 158 -26.34 -4.62 -0.82
N ALA A 159 -25.42 -3.68 -0.80
CA ALA A 159 -24.04 -3.94 -0.40
C ALA A 159 -23.88 -3.88 1.12
N ASN A 160 -23.01 -4.76 1.66
CA ASN A 160 -22.55 -4.68 3.04
C ASN A 160 -21.01 -4.54 3.00
N LEU A 161 -20.55 -3.31 3.12
CA LEU A 161 -19.13 -2.96 2.97
C LEU A 161 -18.47 -2.88 4.34
N VAL A 162 -17.35 -3.57 4.50
CA VAL A 162 -16.51 -3.50 5.70
C VAL A 162 -15.14 -3.01 5.29
N PHE A 163 -14.76 -1.82 5.75
CA PHE A 163 -13.44 -1.24 5.52
C PHE A 163 -12.54 -1.52 6.71
N LEU A 164 -11.38 -2.09 6.42
CA LEU A 164 -10.28 -2.24 7.35
C LEU A 164 -9.19 -1.25 6.92
N VAL A 165 -8.97 -0.22 7.73
CA VAL A 165 -8.07 0.89 7.39
C VAL A 165 -6.88 0.90 8.32
N ASP A 166 -5.69 0.88 7.73
CA ASP A 166 -4.44 1.14 8.42
C ASP A 166 -4.36 2.62 8.82
N VAL A 167 -4.16 2.89 10.11
CA VAL A 167 -3.94 4.23 10.66
C VAL A 167 -2.61 4.33 11.40
N SER A 168 -1.68 3.42 11.11
CA SER A 168 -0.32 3.45 11.66
C SER A 168 0.45 4.70 11.22
N GLY A 169 1.54 5.01 11.91
CA GLY A 169 2.36 6.20 11.61
C GLY A 169 2.92 6.22 10.18
N SER A 170 3.10 5.07 9.53
CA SER A 170 3.51 4.98 8.12
C SER A 170 2.47 5.54 7.14
N MET A 171 1.21 5.65 7.58
CA MET A 171 0.11 6.23 6.80
C MET A 171 0.05 7.77 6.90
N ASP A 172 0.87 8.41 7.75
CA ASP A 172 0.93 9.86 7.89
C ASP A 172 1.76 10.49 6.76
N ARG A 173 1.27 10.32 5.55
CA ARG A 173 1.82 10.89 4.32
C ARG A 173 0.66 11.29 3.40
N ARG A 174 0.93 12.19 2.46
CA ARG A 174 -0.08 12.73 1.56
C ARG A 174 -0.86 11.64 0.80
N GLU A 175 -0.17 10.62 0.33
CA GLU A 175 -0.71 9.47 -0.40
C GLU A 175 -1.21 8.34 0.53
N GLY A 176 -1.15 8.54 1.83
CA GLY A 176 -1.60 7.61 2.86
C GLY A 176 -3.02 7.93 3.37
N LEU A 177 -3.16 8.11 4.66
CA LEU A 177 -4.45 8.30 5.33
C LEU A 177 -5.28 9.49 4.80
N PRO A 178 -4.69 10.64 4.40
CA PRO A 178 -5.46 11.72 3.78
C PRO A 178 -6.16 11.29 2.49
N LEU A 179 -5.48 10.51 1.63
CA LEU A 179 -6.06 9.99 0.40
C LEU A 179 -7.16 8.97 0.69
N VAL A 180 -6.94 8.05 1.62
CA VAL A 180 -7.97 7.08 2.06
C VAL A 180 -9.22 7.80 2.55
N LYS A 181 -9.08 8.83 3.38
CA LYS A 181 -10.22 9.64 3.84
C LYS A 181 -10.98 10.30 2.70
N SER A 182 -10.27 10.82 1.70
CA SER A 182 -10.90 11.44 0.53
C SER A 182 -11.66 10.41 -0.30
N THR A 183 -11.08 9.24 -0.50
CA THR A 183 -11.73 8.14 -1.22
C THR A 183 -12.99 7.65 -0.50
N LEU A 184 -12.94 7.49 0.83
CA LEU A 184 -14.11 7.09 1.62
C LEU A 184 -15.23 8.14 1.57
N LYS A 185 -14.89 9.43 1.54
CA LYS A 185 -15.90 10.49 1.36
C LYS A 185 -16.62 10.39 0.01
N LEU A 186 -15.86 10.19 -1.08
CA LEU A 186 -16.44 9.98 -2.41
C LEU A 186 -17.31 8.73 -2.48
N LEU A 187 -16.93 7.67 -1.75
CA LEU A 187 -17.74 6.46 -1.67
C LEU A 187 -19.08 6.71 -0.97
N VAL A 188 -19.08 7.48 0.13
CA VAL A 188 -20.31 7.80 0.88
C VAL A 188 -21.36 8.45 -0.03
N ASP A 189 -20.92 9.31 -0.96
CA ASP A 189 -21.81 9.96 -1.93
C ASP A 189 -22.43 8.98 -2.94
N GLN A 190 -21.89 7.77 -3.07
CA GLN A 190 -22.38 6.72 -3.96
C GLN A 190 -23.24 5.64 -3.26
N LEU A 191 -23.31 5.69 -1.92
CA LEU A 191 -24.06 4.69 -1.16
C LEU A 191 -25.55 4.90 -1.29
N ARG A 192 -26.26 3.79 -1.40
CA ARG A 192 -27.74 3.77 -1.36
C ARG A 192 -28.20 3.57 0.08
N GLU A 193 -29.43 3.99 0.39
CA GLU A 193 -30.01 3.82 1.73
C GLU A 193 -29.99 2.35 2.23
N GLN A 194 -30.15 1.42 1.31
CA GLN A 194 -30.14 -0.02 1.58
C GLN A 194 -28.76 -0.61 1.79
N ASP A 195 -27.70 0.10 1.39
CA ASP A 195 -26.32 -0.35 1.60
C ASP A 195 -25.91 -0.13 3.07
N ARG A 196 -24.98 -0.93 3.55
CA ARG A 196 -24.43 -0.82 4.89
C ARG A 196 -22.94 -0.67 4.83
N VAL A 197 -22.39 0.14 5.73
CA VAL A 197 -20.97 0.38 5.86
C VAL A 197 -20.52 0.18 7.29
N SER A 198 -19.39 -0.48 7.45
CA SER A 198 -18.67 -0.62 8.71
C SER A 198 -17.24 -0.16 8.52
N LEU A 199 -16.64 0.43 9.55
CA LEU A 199 -15.24 0.87 9.52
C LEU A 199 -14.50 0.30 10.73
N VAL A 200 -13.44 -0.41 10.44
CA VAL A 200 -12.47 -0.94 11.40
C VAL A 200 -11.13 -0.28 11.12
N VAL A 201 -10.45 0.20 12.13
CA VAL A 201 -9.09 0.73 12.01
C VAL A 201 -8.12 -0.14 12.78
N TYR A 202 -6.86 -0.16 12.32
CA TYR A 202 -5.79 -0.83 13.05
C TYR A 202 -4.49 -0.01 13.01
N ALA A 203 -3.75 -0.08 14.12
CA ALA A 203 -2.41 0.46 14.27
C ALA A 203 -1.70 -0.30 15.42
N GLY A 204 -1.42 -1.59 15.20
CA GLY A 204 -1.04 -2.53 16.27
C GLY A 204 -2.25 -3.26 16.84
N GLU A 205 -3.24 -2.56 17.35
CA GLU A 205 -4.53 -3.11 17.74
C GLU A 205 -5.64 -2.69 16.80
N SER A 206 -6.68 -3.51 16.67
CA SER A 206 -7.84 -3.20 15.82
C SER A 206 -9.00 -2.68 16.66
N ARG A 207 -9.74 -1.69 16.10
CA ARG A 207 -10.91 -1.09 16.73
C ARG A 207 -12.01 -0.82 15.70
N VAL A 208 -13.24 -1.20 16.05
CA VAL A 208 -14.42 -0.81 15.27
C VAL A 208 -14.73 0.68 15.55
N VAL A 209 -14.63 1.50 14.51
CA VAL A 209 -14.93 2.94 14.56
C VAL A 209 -16.37 3.19 14.18
N LEU A 210 -16.86 2.47 13.17
CA LEU A 210 -18.24 2.55 12.72
C LEU A 210 -18.83 1.14 12.67
N LYS A 211 -19.87 0.90 13.44
CA LYS A 211 -20.69 -0.32 13.35
C LYS A 211 -21.51 -0.30 12.06
N PRO A 212 -22.10 -1.44 11.61
CA PRO A 212 -22.92 -1.49 10.42
C PRO A 212 -23.99 -0.40 10.43
N THR A 213 -23.79 0.60 9.57
CA THR A 213 -24.64 1.81 9.48
C THR A 213 -25.20 1.90 8.05
N SER A 214 -26.43 2.33 7.90
CA SER A 214 -27.07 2.59 6.59
C SER A 214 -26.26 3.63 5.80
N GLY A 215 -26.32 3.53 4.46
CA GLY A 215 -25.69 4.49 3.54
C GLY A 215 -26.30 5.89 3.52
N ARG A 216 -27.20 6.19 4.44
CA ARG A 216 -27.85 7.48 4.63
C ARG A 216 -27.10 8.36 5.61
#